data_1e6a88548bf118f6d36a7549b4dff679
#
_entry.id   1e6a88548bf118f6d36a7549b4dff679
#
_cell.length_a   1.000
_cell.length_b   1.000
_cell.length_c   1.000
_cell.angle_alpha   90.00
_cell.angle_beta   90.00
_cell.angle_gamma   90.00
#
_symmetry.space_group_name_H-M   'P 1'
#
loop_
_entity.id
_entity.type
_entity.pdbx_description
1 polymer ?
#
loop_
_entity_poly.entity_id
_entity_poly.type
_entity_poly.pdbx_seq_one_letter_code
_entity_poly.pdbx_strand_id
1 'polypeptide(L)'
;NNREVNKKMNRVCEVLGIEKPIIQGAMSWITNAEFVAAVSNAGGLGILGPNAGQKDITSDPDETAERMRREIQKTRELTDKPFAVTLIGSGNSTSVFTMKILDVVIEEKVPVVLINSYGFPGMLGIYKALLKPLKDNNIKMVVRSILPSVEDAKVVEEQGADVYVATGFDEGGTLPPRMIGSFNILPMIKDAINIPICLAGGIA
;
A
#
# COMPACT_ATOMS: atom_id res chain seq x y z
N ASN A 1 -38.88 17.46 -2.57
CA ASN A 1 -38.39 16.32 -1.75
C ASN A 1 -36.89 16.15 -1.93
N ASN A 2 -36.10 16.98 -1.27
CA ASN A 2 -34.68 16.76 -1.09
C ASN A 2 -34.52 15.56 -0.13
N ARG A 3 -34.31 14.37 -0.67
CA ARG A 3 -33.71 13.30 0.09
C ARG A 3 -32.22 13.65 0.17
N GLU A 4 -31.78 14.26 1.26
CA GLU A 4 -30.40 14.18 1.70
C GLU A 4 -30.10 12.70 1.90
N VAL A 5 -29.51 12.09 0.89
CA VAL A 5 -28.87 10.77 1.05
C VAL A 5 -27.71 11.03 1.98
N ASN A 6 -27.87 10.65 3.23
CA ASN A 6 -26.81 10.63 4.24
C ASN A 6 -25.71 9.71 3.68
N LYS A 7 -24.78 10.30 2.90
CA LYS A 7 -23.75 9.57 2.15
C LYS A 7 -22.73 9.12 3.19
N LYS A 8 -22.98 7.95 3.77
CA LYS A 8 -22.02 7.30 4.69
C LYS A 8 -20.67 7.27 3.98
N MET A 9 -19.68 7.91 4.57
CA MET A 9 -18.33 7.96 4.00
C MET A 9 -17.80 6.53 3.81
N ASN A 10 -17.10 6.28 2.72
CA ASN A 10 -16.50 4.98 2.44
C ASN A 10 -15.42 4.68 3.51
N ARG A 11 -15.43 3.49 4.09
CA ARG A 11 -14.52 3.12 5.16
C ARG A 11 -13.03 3.23 4.80
N VAL A 12 -12.67 3.00 3.54
CA VAL A 12 -11.30 3.22 3.05
C VAL A 12 -10.94 4.71 3.14
N CYS A 13 -11.88 5.59 2.76
CA CYS A 13 -11.68 7.04 2.84
C CYS A 13 -11.50 7.50 4.29
N GLU A 14 -12.34 6.98 5.21
CA GLU A 14 -12.25 7.29 6.65
C GLU A 14 -10.89 6.88 7.24
N VAL A 15 -10.43 5.67 6.90
CA VAL A 15 -9.19 5.11 7.45
C VAL A 15 -7.95 5.82 6.91
N LEU A 16 -7.93 6.14 5.62
CA LEU A 16 -6.75 6.69 4.93
C LEU A 16 -6.76 8.23 4.83
N GLY A 17 -7.85 8.89 5.23
CA GLY A 17 -7.99 10.35 5.14
C GLY A 17 -8.09 10.86 3.70
N ILE A 18 -8.62 10.05 2.77
CA ILE A 18 -8.79 10.39 1.35
C ILE A 18 -10.25 10.67 0.99
N GLU A 19 -10.50 11.37 -0.10
CA GLU A 19 -11.84 11.78 -0.52
C GLU A 19 -12.54 10.72 -1.38
N LYS A 20 -11.76 9.99 -2.18
CA LYS A 20 -12.24 8.95 -3.10
C LYS A 20 -11.62 7.62 -2.75
N PRO A 21 -12.38 6.51 -2.73
CA PRO A 21 -11.86 5.19 -2.38
C PRO A 21 -11.04 4.58 -3.53
N ILE A 22 -10.05 5.33 -4.00
CA ILE A 22 -9.20 4.98 -5.13
C ILE A 22 -7.74 5.05 -4.66
N ILE A 23 -7.03 3.92 -4.80
CA ILE A 23 -5.61 3.80 -4.48
C ILE A 23 -4.87 3.55 -5.80
N GLN A 24 -3.90 4.40 -6.10
CA GLN A 24 -3.06 4.19 -7.28
C GLN A 24 -2.08 3.06 -7.02
N GLY A 25 -2.01 2.09 -7.93
CA GLY A 25 -1.03 1.01 -7.87
C GLY A 25 0.40 1.53 -8.02
N ALA A 26 1.26 1.22 -7.06
CA ALA A 26 2.66 1.62 -7.10
C ALA A 26 3.40 0.90 -8.24
N MET A 27 4.09 1.65 -9.08
CA MET A 27 4.89 1.14 -10.18
C MET A 27 6.35 1.56 -9.97
N SER A 28 7.24 0.56 -9.94
CA SER A 28 8.68 0.82 -9.81
C SER A 28 9.15 1.82 -10.87
N TRP A 29 9.98 2.78 -10.48
CA TRP A 29 10.54 3.86 -11.29
C TRP A 29 9.55 4.94 -11.74
N ILE A 30 8.28 4.57 -12.04
CA ILE A 30 7.30 5.42 -12.73
C ILE A 30 6.56 6.32 -11.76
N THR A 31 6.09 5.79 -10.61
CA THR A 31 5.29 6.55 -9.66
C THR A 31 6.17 7.42 -8.77
N ASN A 32 6.58 8.53 -9.35
CA ASN A 32 7.39 9.59 -8.74
C ASN A 32 6.53 10.64 -8.02
N ALA A 33 7.16 11.65 -7.44
CA ALA A 33 6.51 12.69 -6.66
C ALA A 33 5.40 13.41 -7.42
N GLU A 34 5.63 13.78 -8.68
CA GLU A 34 4.65 14.49 -9.50
C GLU A 34 3.40 13.64 -9.76
N PHE A 35 3.61 12.36 -10.08
CA PHE A 35 2.51 11.43 -10.32
C PHE A 35 1.69 11.21 -9.05
N VAL A 36 2.37 10.93 -7.93
CA VAL A 36 1.76 10.68 -6.62
C VAL A 36 0.98 11.90 -6.13
N ALA A 37 1.57 13.09 -6.21
CA ALA A 37 0.91 14.32 -5.84
C ALA A 37 -0.34 14.60 -6.69
N ALA A 38 -0.29 14.33 -7.99
CA ALA A 38 -1.45 14.49 -8.87
C ALA A 38 -2.62 13.59 -8.46
N VAL A 39 -2.35 12.32 -8.11
CA VAL A 39 -3.37 11.38 -7.62
C VAL A 39 -3.93 11.83 -6.27
N SER A 40 -3.08 12.23 -5.34
CA SER A 40 -3.49 12.69 -4.01
C SER A 40 -4.31 13.98 -4.08
N ASN A 41 -3.91 14.95 -4.90
CA ASN A 41 -4.65 16.18 -5.15
C ASN A 41 -6.02 15.92 -5.84
N ALA A 42 -6.13 14.84 -6.62
CA ALA A 42 -7.41 14.40 -7.18
C ALA A 42 -8.32 13.70 -6.15
N GLY A 43 -7.86 13.51 -4.91
CA GLY A 43 -8.62 12.95 -3.79
C GLY A 43 -8.45 11.45 -3.57
N GLY A 44 -7.57 10.77 -4.31
CA GLY A 44 -7.19 9.37 -4.09
C GLY A 44 -5.98 9.23 -3.18
N LEU A 45 -5.40 8.03 -3.11
CA LEU A 45 -4.11 7.77 -2.47
C LEU A 45 -3.05 7.52 -3.53
N GLY A 46 -2.12 8.46 -3.69
CA GLY A 46 -0.92 8.25 -4.48
C GLY A 46 0.13 7.45 -3.69
N ILE A 47 0.88 6.57 -4.35
CA ILE A 47 1.89 5.74 -3.69
C ILE A 47 3.21 5.82 -4.43
N LEU A 48 4.26 6.29 -3.74
CA LEU A 48 5.63 6.24 -4.24
C LEU A 48 6.09 4.79 -4.40
N GLY A 49 6.46 4.43 -5.61
CA GLY A 49 6.95 3.09 -5.92
C GLY A 49 8.42 2.90 -5.54
N PRO A 50 8.90 1.67 -5.54
CA PRO A 50 10.33 1.41 -5.43
C PRO A 50 11.10 2.14 -6.54
N ASN A 51 12.22 2.76 -6.20
CA ASN A 51 13.04 3.56 -7.11
C ASN A 51 12.30 4.74 -7.78
N ALA A 52 11.27 5.29 -7.13
CA ALA A 52 10.54 6.45 -7.63
C ALA A 52 11.48 7.60 -7.98
N GLY A 53 11.28 8.22 -9.16
CA GLY A 53 12.07 9.35 -9.62
C GLY A 53 13.53 9.06 -9.99
N GLN A 54 13.97 7.78 -9.95
CA GLN A 54 15.35 7.40 -10.25
C GLN A 54 15.57 7.21 -11.75
N LYS A 55 16.85 7.39 -12.17
CA LYS A 55 17.28 7.18 -13.57
C LYS A 55 18.23 6.01 -13.73
N ASP A 56 18.82 5.56 -12.63
CA ASP A 56 19.84 4.52 -12.60
C ASP A 56 19.70 3.65 -11.35
N ILE A 57 20.25 2.45 -11.42
CA ILE A 57 20.25 1.48 -10.32
C ILE A 57 21.41 1.82 -9.37
N THR A 58 21.16 1.71 -8.06
CA THR A 58 22.20 1.66 -7.04
C THR A 58 22.11 0.36 -6.23
N SER A 59 23.26 -0.17 -5.84
CA SER A 59 23.35 -1.30 -4.91
C SER A 59 23.60 -0.85 -3.47
N ASP A 60 23.63 0.46 -3.21
CA ASP A 60 23.82 1.05 -1.88
C ASP A 60 22.47 1.29 -1.21
N PRO A 61 22.18 0.65 -0.04
CA PRO A 61 20.95 0.85 0.69
C PRO A 61 20.78 2.27 1.24
N ASP A 62 21.87 2.92 1.64
CA ASP A 62 21.82 4.28 2.19
C ASP A 62 21.52 5.30 1.08
N GLU A 63 22.13 5.14 -0.09
CA GLU A 63 21.80 5.94 -1.27
C GLU A 63 20.35 5.72 -1.70
N THR A 64 19.86 4.48 -1.67
CA THR A 64 18.45 4.16 -1.99
C THR A 64 17.50 4.89 -1.04
N ALA A 65 17.78 4.87 0.25
CA ALA A 65 16.98 5.53 1.27
C ALA A 65 16.99 7.06 1.09
N GLU A 66 18.15 7.64 0.83
CA GLU A 66 18.29 9.08 0.64
C GLU A 66 17.58 9.57 -0.64
N ARG A 67 17.61 8.76 -1.69
CA ARG A 67 16.82 9.01 -2.90
C ARG A 67 15.32 9.01 -2.61
N MET A 68 14.83 8.04 -1.82
CA MET A 68 13.42 8.01 -1.40
C MET A 68 13.08 9.22 -0.52
N ARG A 69 13.97 9.66 0.37
CA ARG A 69 13.79 10.87 1.17
C ARG A 69 13.55 12.11 0.30
N ARG A 70 14.40 12.30 -0.70
CA ARG A 70 14.23 13.41 -1.66
C ARG A 70 12.89 13.35 -2.39
N GLU A 71 12.45 12.16 -2.75
CA GLU A 71 11.17 11.99 -3.46
C GLU A 71 9.97 12.23 -2.54
N ILE A 72 10.04 11.84 -1.25
CA ILE A 72 9.04 12.17 -0.23
C ILE A 72 8.94 13.68 -0.03
N GLN A 73 10.07 14.36 0.14
CA GLN A 73 10.11 15.82 0.35
C GLN A 73 9.53 16.55 -0.85
N LYS A 74 9.91 16.16 -2.07
CA LYS A 74 9.34 16.70 -3.29
C LYS A 74 7.82 16.46 -3.40
N THR A 75 7.33 15.29 -2.97
CA THR A 75 5.89 15.02 -2.93
C THR A 75 5.18 16.01 -2.01
N ARG A 76 5.76 16.33 -0.85
CA ARG A 76 5.19 17.30 0.10
C ARG A 76 5.18 18.74 -0.39
N GLU A 77 6.12 19.10 -1.23
CA GLU A 77 6.10 20.42 -1.90
C GLU A 77 4.93 20.54 -2.88
N LEU A 78 4.44 19.42 -3.41
CA LEU A 78 3.41 19.35 -4.44
C LEU A 78 2.00 19.06 -3.89
N THR A 79 1.88 18.55 -2.66
CA THR A 79 0.58 18.20 -2.04
C THR A 79 0.63 18.18 -0.53
N ASP A 80 -0.44 18.66 0.12
CA ASP A 80 -0.75 18.50 1.56
C ASP A 80 -1.68 17.30 1.81
N LYS A 81 -2.10 16.59 0.77
CA LYS A 81 -2.97 15.43 0.89
C LYS A 81 -2.18 14.18 1.28
N PRO A 82 -2.83 13.17 1.90
CA PRO A 82 -2.17 11.91 2.21
C PRO A 82 -1.59 11.23 0.97
N PHE A 83 -0.41 10.65 1.15
CA PHE A 83 0.23 9.77 0.17
C PHE A 83 0.92 8.62 0.91
N ALA A 84 1.36 7.61 0.18
CA ALA A 84 2.01 6.45 0.74
C ALA A 84 3.38 6.17 0.11
N VAL A 85 4.17 5.35 0.80
CA VAL A 85 5.44 4.81 0.31
C VAL A 85 5.36 3.27 0.31
N THR A 86 5.90 2.64 -0.73
CA THR A 86 5.96 1.18 -0.80
C THR A 86 7.11 0.63 0.04
N LEU A 87 6.79 -0.32 0.93
CA LEU A 87 7.76 -1.17 1.62
C LEU A 87 7.68 -2.59 1.07
N ILE A 88 8.84 -3.17 0.75
CA ILE A 88 8.91 -4.53 0.19
C ILE A 88 9.36 -5.49 1.30
N GLY A 89 8.47 -6.38 1.69
CA GLY A 89 8.79 -7.41 2.67
C GLY A 89 7.54 -8.01 3.30
N SER A 90 7.44 -9.32 3.24
CA SER A 90 6.36 -10.07 3.86
C SER A 90 6.86 -11.39 4.42
N GLY A 91 6.07 -11.99 5.31
CA GLY A 91 6.39 -13.29 5.90
C GLY A 91 7.67 -13.24 6.74
N ASN A 92 8.66 -13.99 6.35
CA ASN A 92 9.86 -14.23 7.15
C ASN A 92 11.09 -13.39 6.76
N SER A 93 11.02 -12.59 5.70
CA SER A 93 12.18 -11.84 5.22
C SER A 93 11.87 -10.46 4.70
N THR A 94 12.80 -9.54 4.92
CA THR A 94 12.86 -8.25 4.23
C THR A 94 14.34 -7.93 3.94
N SER A 95 14.55 -7.03 2.99
CA SER A 95 15.89 -6.59 2.63
C SER A 95 16.38 -5.44 3.51
N VAL A 96 17.70 -5.25 3.56
CA VAL A 96 18.30 -4.07 4.20
C VAL A 96 17.79 -2.77 3.57
N PHE A 97 17.53 -2.75 2.26
CA PHE A 97 16.95 -1.62 1.54
C PHE A 97 15.60 -1.21 2.12
N THR A 98 14.72 -2.18 2.38
CA THR A 98 13.40 -1.91 2.97
C THR A 98 13.52 -1.33 4.37
N MET A 99 14.45 -1.83 5.19
CA MET A 99 14.65 -1.29 6.54
C MET A 99 15.15 0.15 6.51
N LYS A 100 16.06 0.48 5.61
CA LYS A 100 16.55 1.85 5.40
C LYS A 100 15.44 2.79 4.92
N ILE A 101 14.57 2.32 4.00
CA ILE A 101 13.40 3.10 3.58
C ILE A 101 12.40 3.27 4.74
N LEU A 102 12.22 2.26 5.60
CA LEU A 102 11.37 2.36 6.79
C LEU A 102 11.88 3.47 7.73
N ASP A 103 13.19 3.56 7.97
CA ASP A 103 13.76 4.63 8.78
C ASP A 103 13.40 6.01 8.21
N VAL A 104 13.56 6.20 6.90
CA VAL A 104 13.17 7.43 6.21
C VAL A 104 11.67 7.70 6.32
N VAL A 105 10.83 6.69 6.14
CA VAL A 105 9.36 6.82 6.28
C VAL A 105 8.97 7.33 7.66
N ILE A 106 9.64 6.83 8.70
CA ILE A 106 9.41 7.26 10.10
C ILE A 106 9.91 8.69 10.33
N GLU A 107 11.14 8.99 9.93
CA GLU A 107 11.74 10.31 10.10
C GLU A 107 10.97 11.40 9.37
N GLU A 108 10.55 11.11 8.15
CA GLU A 108 9.72 11.99 7.33
C GLU A 108 8.23 11.94 7.71
N LYS A 109 7.82 11.15 8.70
CA LYS A 109 6.42 11.03 9.17
C LYS A 109 5.44 10.80 8.02
N VAL A 110 5.75 9.86 7.13
CA VAL A 110 4.84 9.48 6.05
C VAL A 110 3.59 8.84 6.66
N PRO A 111 2.36 9.28 6.28
CA PRO A 111 1.16 8.84 6.98
C PRO A 111 0.75 7.40 6.67
N VAL A 112 1.11 6.87 5.50
CA VAL A 112 0.65 5.57 5.02
C VAL A 112 1.80 4.82 4.35
N VAL A 113 1.85 3.50 4.54
CA VAL A 113 2.72 2.61 3.77
C VAL A 113 1.90 1.56 3.01
N LEU A 114 2.36 1.19 1.82
CA LEU A 114 1.90 -0.01 1.13
C LEU A 114 2.92 -1.14 1.38
N ILE A 115 2.44 -2.27 1.87
CA ILE A 115 3.27 -3.46 2.11
C ILE A 115 2.73 -4.60 1.25
N ASN A 116 3.60 -5.30 0.53
CA ASN A 116 3.21 -6.49 -0.21
C ASN A 116 3.23 -7.73 0.69
N SER A 117 2.13 -8.49 0.70
CA SER A 117 2.07 -9.86 1.21
C SER A 117 2.04 -10.83 0.02
N TYR A 118 2.86 -11.86 0.07
CA TYR A 118 2.91 -12.85 -1.03
C TYR A 118 1.90 -13.98 -0.87
N GLY A 119 1.29 -14.17 0.30
CA GLY A 119 0.24 -15.15 0.54
C GLY A 119 0.68 -16.61 0.48
N PHE A 120 1.98 -16.91 0.34
CA PHE A 120 2.50 -18.28 0.33
C PHE A 120 2.58 -18.84 1.76
N PRO A 121 2.46 -20.16 1.94
CA PRO A 121 2.70 -20.79 3.22
C PRO A 121 4.06 -20.36 3.82
N GLY A 122 4.07 -19.89 5.06
CA GLY A 122 5.26 -19.35 5.73
C GLY A 122 5.62 -17.90 5.36
N MET A 123 4.91 -17.29 4.41
CA MET A 123 5.12 -15.90 3.97
C MET A 123 3.83 -15.07 4.08
N LEU A 124 2.87 -15.53 4.88
CA LEU A 124 1.61 -14.82 5.10
C LEU A 124 1.83 -13.54 5.90
N GLY A 125 1.09 -12.52 5.52
CA GLY A 125 1.04 -11.27 6.26
C GLY A 125 2.27 -10.39 6.10
N ILE A 126 2.50 -9.58 7.12
CA ILE A 126 3.52 -8.54 7.14
C ILE A 126 4.79 -9.07 7.82
N TYR A 127 5.95 -8.73 7.29
CA TYR A 127 7.23 -9.02 7.94
C TYR A 127 7.28 -8.40 9.35
N LYS A 128 7.53 -9.23 10.37
CA LYS A 128 7.39 -8.84 11.78
C LYS A 128 8.22 -7.63 12.20
N ALA A 129 9.40 -7.44 11.59
CA ALA A 129 10.26 -6.30 11.91
C ALA A 129 9.65 -4.95 11.49
N LEU A 130 8.68 -4.92 10.57
CA LEU A 130 7.99 -3.70 10.15
C LEU A 130 6.86 -3.31 11.12
N LEU A 131 6.23 -4.29 11.78
CA LEU A 131 4.99 -4.07 12.54
C LEU A 131 5.15 -3.09 13.69
N LYS A 132 6.14 -3.32 14.56
CA LYS A 132 6.31 -2.49 15.75
C LYS A 132 6.68 -1.04 15.41
N PRO A 133 7.69 -0.77 14.56
CA PRO A 133 8.03 0.60 14.16
C PRO A 133 6.86 1.36 13.53
N LEU A 134 6.09 0.72 12.66
CA LEU A 134 4.93 1.36 12.02
C LEU A 134 3.83 1.69 13.02
N LYS A 135 3.51 0.76 13.93
CA LYS A 135 2.50 0.97 14.97
C LYS A 135 2.92 2.06 15.97
N ASP A 136 4.15 2.03 16.43
CA ASP A 136 4.69 3.01 17.39
C ASP A 136 4.65 4.45 16.83
N ASN A 137 4.72 4.60 15.51
CA ASN A 137 4.66 5.88 14.82
C ASN A 137 3.29 6.23 14.22
N ASN A 138 2.25 5.44 14.51
CA ASN A 138 0.88 5.63 14.00
C ASN A 138 0.79 5.68 12.46
N ILE A 139 1.67 4.97 11.76
CA ILE A 139 1.68 4.88 10.30
C ILE A 139 0.66 3.85 9.86
N LYS A 140 -0.25 4.24 8.96
CA LYS A 140 -1.28 3.36 8.41
C LYS A 140 -0.69 2.32 7.48
N MET A 141 -1.16 1.08 7.61
CA MET A 141 -0.68 -0.06 6.84
C MET A 141 -1.73 -0.51 5.83
N VAL A 142 -1.49 -0.23 4.55
CA VAL A 142 -2.22 -0.81 3.43
C VAL A 142 -1.46 -2.06 2.99
N VAL A 143 -2.07 -3.23 3.09
CA VAL A 143 -1.40 -4.49 2.75
C VAL A 143 -2.00 -5.08 1.49
N ARG A 144 -1.17 -5.17 0.44
CA ARG A 144 -1.54 -5.78 -0.83
C ARG A 144 -1.11 -7.24 -0.84
N SER A 145 -2.07 -8.14 -0.99
CA SER A 145 -1.77 -9.55 -1.20
C SER A 145 -1.67 -9.88 -2.69
N ILE A 146 -0.55 -10.46 -3.08
CA ILE A 146 -0.32 -10.97 -4.45
C ILE A 146 -1.00 -12.33 -4.65
N LEU A 147 -1.21 -13.06 -3.55
CA LEU A 147 -1.94 -14.33 -3.55
C LEU A 147 -3.01 -14.29 -2.45
N PRO A 148 -4.08 -13.49 -2.64
CA PRO A 148 -5.07 -13.31 -1.60
C PRO A 148 -5.78 -14.62 -1.27
N SER A 149 -5.92 -14.87 0.03
CA SER A 149 -6.69 -15.97 0.58
C SER A 149 -7.37 -15.51 1.87
N VAL A 150 -8.32 -16.31 2.35
CA VAL A 150 -8.97 -16.06 3.64
C VAL A 150 -7.96 -16.12 4.78
N GLU A 151 -7.03 -17.06 4.71
CA GLU A 151 -5.97 -17.25 5.69
C GLU A 151 -5.03 -16.05 5.74
N ASP A 152 -4.54 -15.59 4.57
CA ASP A 152 -3.67 -14.41 4.48
C ASP A 152 -4.37 -13.16 4.99
N ALA A 153 -5.62 -12.94 4.60
CA ALA A 153 -6.40 -11.79 5.02
C ALA A 153 -6.59 -11.73 6.55
N LYS A 154 -6.87 -12.87 7.18
CA LYS A 154 -6.98 -12.96 8.65
C LYS A 154 -5.66 -12.66 9.34
N VAL A 155 -4.56 -13.25 8.86
CA VAL A 155 -3.22 -12.99 9.42
C VAL A 155 -2.85 -11.51 9.27
N VAL A 156 -3.13 -10.90 8.13
CA VAL A 156 -2.88 -9.46 7.89
C VAL A 156 -3.70 -8.59 8.84
N GLU A 157 -5.00 -8.91 9.05
CA GLU A 157 -5.84 -8.19 10.02
C GLU A 157 -5.34 -8.36 11.46
N GLU A 158 -5.01 -9.57 11.88
CA GLU A 158 -4.46 -9.88 13.21
C GLU A 158 -3.14 -9.14 13.47
N GLN A 159 -2.33 -8.95 12.45
CA GLN A 159 -1.10 -8.17 12.50
C GLN A 159 -1.35 -6.67 12.61
N GLY A 160 -2.60 -6.22 12.41
CA GLY A 160 -3.06 -4.86 12.62
C GLY A 160 -2.94 -3.96 11.40
N ALA A 161 -3.06 -4.52 10.20
CA ALA A 161 -3.25 -3.74 8.98
C ALA A 161 -4.53 -2.90 9.06
N ASP A 162 -4.50 -1.73 8.42
CA ASP A 162 -5.64 -0.81 8.36
C ASP A 162 -6.53 -1.06 7.13
N VAL A 163 -5.95 -1.51 6.02
CA VAL A 163 -6.65 -1.83 4.77
C VAL A 163 -6.01 -3.05 4.11
N TYR A 164 -6.83 -3.97 3.63
CA TYR A 164 -6.40 -5.12 2.83
C TYR A 164 -6.69 -4.90 1.35
N VAL A 165 -5.71 -5.15 0.49
CA VAL A 165 -5.89 -5.08 -0.96
C VAL A 165 -5.83 -6.49 -1.53
N ALA A 166 -6.97 -6.99 -1.98
CA ALA A 166 -7.10 -8.28 -2.65
C ALA A 166 -6.81 -8.11 -4.15
N THR A 167 -5.80 -8.80 -4.66
CA THR A 167 -5.38 -8.69 -6.05
C THR A 167 -5.87 -9.89 -6.85
N GLY A 168 -6.67 -9.65 -7.88
CA GLY A 168 -7.12 -10.66 -8.83
C GLY A 168 -6.08 -10.97 -9.91
N PHE A 169 -6.26 -12.10 -10.60
CA PHE A 169 -5.42 -12.49 -11.74
C PHE A 169 -5.49 -11.51 -12.91
N ASP A 170 -6.53 -10.67 -12.94
CA ASP A 170 -6.76 -9.65 -13.96
C ASP A 170 -5.82 -8.44 -13.84
N GLU A 171 -4.87 -8.45 -12.88
CA GLU A 171 -3.94 -7.33 -12.69
C GLU A 171 -2.87 -7.25 -13.78
N GLY A 172 -2.27 -6.05 -13.89
CA GLY A 172 -1.04 -5.84 -14.67
C GLY A 172 0.21 -5.97 -13.80
N GLY A 173 1.31 -6.42 -14.39
CA GLY A 173 2.60 -6.52 -13.71
C GLY A 173 2.87 -7.91 -13.14
N THR A 174 2.87 -8.05 -11.81
CA THR A 174 3.13 -9.34 -11.16
C THR A 174 1.85 -10.16 -11.10
N LEU A 175 1.75 -11.21 -11.90
CA LEU A 175 0.58 -12.07 -11.91
C LEU A 175 0.57 -13.02 -10.71
N PRO A 176 -0.58 -13.15 -10.01
CA PRO A 176 -0.76 -14.16 -8.98
C PRO A 176 -0.64 -15.57 -9.59
N PRO A 177 -0.07 -16.55 -8.88
CA PRO A 177 0.00 -17.92 -9.38
C PRO A 177 -1.36 -18.63 -9.41
N ARG A 178 -2.40 -18.09 -8.78
CA ARG A 178 -3.77 -18.56 -8.86
C ARG A 178 -4.59 -17.72 -9.82
N MET A 179 -5.21 -18.35 -10.80
CA MET A 179 -6.07 -17.70 -11.79
C MET A 179 -7.48 -17.47 -11.23
N ILE A 180 -7.61 -16.58 -10.26
CA ILE A 180 -8.90 -16.17 -9.68
C ILE A 180 -9.11 -14.70 -9.99
N GLY A 181 -10.15 -14.38 -10.75
CA GLY A 181 -10.50 -13.02 -11.12
C GLY A 181 -10.95 -12.16 -9.93
N SER A 182 -10.78 -10.87 -10.04
CA SER A 182 -11.08 -9.87 -8.99
C SER A 182 -12.50 -9.99 -8.44
N PHE A 183 -13.50 -10.21 -9.28
CA PHE A 183 -14.90 -10.33 -8.87
C PHE A 183 -15.17 -11.56 -7.98
N ASN A 184 -14.36 -12.61 -8.10
CA ASN A 184 -14.51 -13.82 -7.28
C ASN A 184 -13.77 -13.71 -5.94
N ILE A 185 -12.63 -13.04 -5.91
CA ILE A 185 -11.80 -12.88 -4.71
C ILE A 185 -12.49 -12.06 -3.64
N LEU A 186 -13.13 -10.96 -4.00
CA LEU A 186 -13.76 -10.06 -3.04
C LEU A 186 -14.82 -10.76 -2.15
N PRO A 187 -15.83 -11.46 -2.70
CA PRO A 187 -16.80 -12.16 -1.87
C PRO A 187 -16.18 -13.29 -1.03
N MET A 188 -15.08 -13.91 -1.47
CA MET A 188 -14.41 -14.95 -0.67
C MET A 188 -13.78 -14.40 0.61
N ILE A 189 -13.31 -13.16 0.60
CA ILE A 189 -12.57 -12.57 1.71
C ILE A 189 -13.45 -11.67 2.57
N LYS A 190 -14.47 -11.04 1.97
CA LYS A 190 -15.29 -9.99 2.59
C LYS A 190 -15.87 -10.36 3.96
N ASP A 191 -16.32 -11.60 4.12
CA ASP A 191 -16.97 -12.05 5.35
C ASP A 191 -15.96 -12.61 6.37
N ALA A 192 -14.68 -12.66 6.01
CA ALA A 192 -13.62 -13.25 6.82
C ALA A 192 -12.86 -12.25 7.68
N ILE A 193 -12.89 -10.95 7.32
CA ILE A 193 -12.16 -9.85 8.00
C ILE A 193 -13.06 -8.62 8.18
N ASN A 194 -12.70 -7.78 9.14
CA ASN A 194 -13.45 -6.56 9.48
C ASN A 194 -12.81 -5.29 8.95
N ILE A 195 -11.50 -5.30 8.63
CA ILE A 195 -10.84 -4.13 8.03
C ILE A 195 -11.37 -3.88 6.60
N PRO A 196 -11.31 -2.62 6.11
CA PRO A 196 -11.70 -2.32 4.73
C PRO A 196 -10.92 -3.12 3.70
N ILE A 197 -11.59 -3.53 2.63
CA ILE A 197 -10.98 -4.25 1.52
C ILE A 197 -11.02 -3.38 0.27
N CYS A 198 -9.88 -3.23 -0.38
CA CYS A 198 -9.76 -2.73 -1.74
C CYS A 198 -9.59 -3.90 -2.70
N LEU A 199 -10.12 -3.75 -3.89
CA LEU A 199 -9.95 -4.71 -4.97
C LEU A 199 -8.94 -4.15 -5.98
N ALA A 200 -8.02 -4.97 -6.44
CA ALA A 200 -7.07 -4.63 -7.50
C ALA A 200 -7.09 -5.67 -8.62
N GLY A 201 -6.84 -5.21 -9.84
CA GLY A 201 -6.84 -6.03 -11.04
C GLY A 201 -8.11 -5.89 -11.88
N GLY A 202 -7.95 -5.58 -13.17
CA GLY A 202 -9.03 -5.47 -14.15
C GLY A 202 -10.06 -4.36 -13.90
N ILE A 203 -9.72 -3.35 -13.12
CA ILE A 203 -10.58 -2.21 -12.81
C ILE A 203 -10.05 -0.99 -13.57
N ALA A 204 -10.82 -0.50 -14.52
CA ALA A 204 -10.53 0.67 -15.35
C ALA A 204 -11.65 1.71 -15.25
#